data_1dd639017d47c4ba46ca5b7d2e6e88cd
#
_entry.id   1dd639017d47c4ba46ca5b7d2e6e88cd
#
_cell.length_a   1.000
_cell.length_b   1.000
_cell.length_c   1.000
_cell.angle_alpha   90.00
_cell.angle_beta   90.00
_cell.angle_gamma   90.00
#
_symmetry.space_group_name_H-M   'P 1'
#
loop_
_entity.id
_entity.type
_entity.pdbx_description
1 polymer ?
#
loop_
_entity_poly.entity_id
_entity_poly.type
_entity_poly.pdbx_seq_one_letter_code
_entity_poly.pdbx_strand_id
1 'polypeptide(L)'
;PALISSWKKLLLIYQNHRDATAEQMASNQIAHLQSLPPPILGAYDLMYEKQFAAAEQVCRQFLAKQKHHPEAMMLLAEIGMQLKVYSDAEFLLESCVELYPDNERAALAYQNVLSKLGKFPEAVNVARQRLSRSPDSFVIKTSLAHALVGVGQLDEAIDIYHGVLEQTPDRPKVWVSLGHALKAKGDTADAVNAYEKAVGFARDYGDAYWSLANTKTYKFSDKMLKQMTEQASNDAINLDDKIHICFALGKGFEDNAQYDKAFAYYQQGNALKGSTLQFDIGKTEQ
;
A
#
# COMPACT_ATOMS: atom_id res chain seq x y z
N PRO A 1 -25.82 -4.99 -4.18
CA PRO A 1 -24.72 -4.10 -3.82
C PRO A 1 -23.73 -3.93 -4.96
N ALA A 2 -23.29 -2.68 -5.15
CA ALA A 2 -22.43 -2.28 -6.28
C ALA A 2 -21.09 -3.01 -6.29
N LEU A 3 -20.51 -3.24 -5.10
CA LEU A 3 -19.23 -3.92 -4.94
C LEU A 3 -19.25 -5.36 -5.45
N ILE A 4 -20.24 -6.16 -5.10
CA ILE A 4 -20.39 -7.54 -5.62
C ILE A 4 -20.53 -7.53 -7.15
N SER A 5 -21.31 -6.59 -7.69
CA SER A 5 -21.49 -6.47 -9.14
C SER A 5 -20.16 -6.14 -9.85
N SER A 6 -19.34 -5.27 -9.27
CA SER A 6 -18.01 -4.93 -9.80
C SER A 6 -17.07 -6.14 -9.79
N TRP A 7 -17.03 -6.90 -8.71
CA TRP A 7 -16.23 -8.12 -8.62
C TRP A 7 -16.69 -9.22 -9.59
N LYS A 8 -17.98 -9.34 -9.85
CA LYS A 8 -18.51 -10.26 -10.88
C LYS A 8 -18.06 -9.87 -12.29
N LYS A 9 -17.99 -8.56 -12.59
CA LYS A 9 -17.45 -8.09 -13.88
C LYS A 9 -15.97 -8.39 -14.01
N LEU A 10 -15.18 -8.15 -12.94
CA LEU A 10 -13.76 -8.50 -12.92
C LEU A 10 -13.54 -10.00 -13.10
N LEU A 11 -14.35 -10.85 -12.46
CA LEU A 11 -14.28 -12.30 -12.62
C LEU A 11 -14.44 -12.71 -14.09
N LEU A 12 -15.41 -12.12 -14.81
CA LEU A 12 -15.60 -12.39 -16.25
C LEU A 12 -14.40 -11.95 -17.08
N ILE A 13 -13.76 -10.84 -16.73
CA ILE A 13 -12.54 -10.36 -17.40
C ILE A 13 -11.39 -11.36 -17.18
N TYR A 14 -11.16 -11.81 -15.95
CA TYR A 14 -10.09 -12.77 -15.62
C TYR A 14 -10.32 -14.12 -16.30
N GLN A 15 -11.56 -14.59 -16.38
CA GLN A 15 -11.91 -15.79 -17.13
C GLN A 15 -11.60 -15.67 -18.63
N ASN A 16 -11.92 -14.52 -19.23
CA ASN A 16 -11.61 -14.26 -20.65
C ASN A 16 -10.09 -14.21 -20.91
N HIS A 17 -9.32 -13.71 -19.95
CA HIS A 17 -7.84 -13.64 -20.04
C HIS A 17 -7.16 -14.95 -19.59
N ARG A 18 -7.92 -15.96 -19.12
CA ARG A 18 -7.41 -17.23 -18.58
C ARG A 18 -6.40 -17.08 -17.44
N ASP A 19 -6.60 -16.06 -16.61
CA ASP A 19 -5.80 -15.84 -15.40
C ASP A 19 -6.45 -16.59 -14.22
N ALA A 20 -6.07 -17.85 -14.07
CA ALA A 20 -6.64 -18.74 -13.05
C ALA A 20 -6.41 -18.22 -11.60
N THR A 21 -5.30 -17.52 -11.36
CA THR A 21 -5.00 -16.97 -10.03
C THR A 21 -5.91 -15.79 -9.70
N ALA A 22 -6.07 -14.85 -10.63
CA ALA A 22 -6.95 -13.71 -10.46
C ALA A 22 -8.43 -14.13 -10.43
N GLU A 23 -8.82 -15.16 -11.22
CA GLU A 23 -10.15 -15.76 -11.18
C GLU A 23 -10.48 -16.34 -9.80
N GLN A 24 -9.55 -17.12 -9.21
CA GLN A 24 -9.75 -17.68 -7.88
C GLN A 24 -9.83 -16.59 -6.80
N MET A 25 -9.00 -15.55 -6.89
CA MET A 25 -9.05 -14.40 -5.97
C MET A 25 -10.39 -13.68 -6.06
N ALA A 26 -10.88 -13.40 -7.27
CA ALA A 26 -12.17 -12.73 -7.48
C ALA A 26 -13.34 -13.58 -6.96
N SER A 27 -13.31 -14.89 -7.20
CA SER A 27 -14.32 -15.84 -6.70
C SER A 27 -14.36 -15.88 -5.18
N ASN A 28 -13.20 -15.96 -4.53
CA ASN A 28 -13.10 -15.95 -3.07
C ASN A 28 -13.63 -14.63 -2.49
N GLN A 29 -13.32 -13.49 -3.13
CA GLN A 29 -13.81 -12.18 -2.69
C GLN A 29 -15.33 -12.05 -2.83
N ILE A 30 -15.91 -12.55 -3.91
CA ILE A 30 -17.37 -12.58 -4.10
C ILE A 30 -18.02 -13.43 -3.01
N ALA A 31 -17.50 -14.63 -2.76
CA ALA A 31 -18.03 -15.53 -1.72
C ALA A 31 -17.95 -14.88 -0.33
N HIS A 32 -16.81 -14.23 -0.01
CA HIS A 32 -16.65 -13.48 1.24
C HIS A 32 -17.71 -12.36 1.37
N LEU A 33 -17.84 -11.49 0.34
CA LEU A 33 -18.81 -10.40 0.37
C LEU A 33 -20.26 -10.90 0.49
N GLN A 34 -20.59 -12.04 -0.12
CA GLN A 34 -21.93 -12.65 -0.03
C GLN A 34 -22.22 -13.25 1.36
N SER A 35 -21.18 -13.61 2.12
CA SER A 35 -21.34 -14.12 3.49
C SER A 35 -21.55 -13.04 4.54
N LEU A 36 -21.32 -11.76 4.17
CA LEU A 36 -21.43 -10.64 5.11
C LEU A 36 -22.90 -10.31 5.45
N PRO A 37 -23.16 -9.87 6.69
CA PRO A 37 -24.45 -9.29 7.03
C PRO A 37 -24.81 -8.11 6.11
N PRO A 38 -26.08 -8.00 5.64
CA PRO A 38 -26.45 -6.94 4.69
C PRO A 38 -26.06 -5.51 5.10
N PRO A 39 -26.15 -5.10 6.39
CA PRO A 39 -25.70 -3.76 6.78
C PRO A 39 -24.18 -3.56 6.58
N ILE A 40 -23.36 -4.59 6.86
CA ILE A 40 -21.91 -4.50 6.71
C ILE A 40 -21.53 -4.47 5.22
N LEU A 41 -22.20 -5.27 4.39
CA LEU A 41 -22.00 -5.19 2.94
C LEU A 41 -22.36 -3.80 2.39
N GLY A 42 -23.46 -3.19 2.89
CA GLY A 42 -23.83 -1.82 2.53
C GLY A 42 -22.79 -0.78 3.01
N ALA A 43 -22.20 -0.98 4.19
CA ALA A 43 -21.15 -0.12 4.69
C ALA A 43 -19.86 -0.22 3.84
N TYR A 44 -19.53 -1.39 3.31
CA TYR A 44 -18.44 -1.54 2.33
C TYR A 44 -18.74 -0.75 1.04
N ASP A 45 -19.96 -0.81 0.49
CA ASP A 45 -20.34 -0.02 -0.68
C ASP A 45 -20.12 1.48 -0.41
N LEU A 46 -20.62 1.99 0.73
CA LEU A 46 -20.46 3.39 1.14
C LEU A 46 -18.98 3.79 1.30
N MET A 47 -18.17 2.92 1.88
CA MET A 47 -16.72 3.18 2.04
C MET A 47 -16.03 3.33 0.69
N TYR A 48 -16.32 2.45 -0.28
CA TYR A 48 -15.74 2.53 -1.63
C TYR A 48 -16.23 3.76 -2.40
N GLU A 49 -17.44 4.25 -2.12
CA GLU A 49 -17.97 5.52 -2.62
C GLU A 49 -17.39 6.74 -1.88
N LYS A 50 -16.45 6.52 -0.95
CA LYS A 50 -15.83 7.55 -0.08
C LYS A 50 -16.84 8.28 0.83
N GLN A 51 -17.99 7.67 1.10
CA GLN A 51 -19.01 8.17 2.04
C GLN A 51 -18.69 7.69 3.46
N PHE A 52 -17.51 8.04 3.98
CA PHE A 52 -16.95 7.49 5.22
C PHE A 52 -17.85 7.73 6.44
N ALA A 53 -18.47 8.91 6.57
CA ALA A 53 -19.35 9.21 7.71
C ALA A 53 -20.60 8.31 7.73
N ALA A 54 -21.19 8.05 6.56
CA ALA A 54 -22.34 7.16 6.46
C ALA A 54 -21.95 5.69 6.73
N ALA A 55 -20.80 5.24 6.20
CA ALA A 55 -20.26 3.91 6.46
C ALA A 55 -19.98 3.69 7.95
N GLU A 56 -19.34 4.67 8.61
CA GLU A 56 -19.08 4.65 10.04
C GLU A 56 -20.37 4.52 10.85
N GLN A 57 -21.39 5.32 10.55
CA GLN A 57 -22.66 5.28 11.25
C GLN A 57 -23.33 3.89 11.16
N VAL A 58 -23.31 3.28 9.99
CA VAL A 58 -23.85 1.92 9.78
C VAL A 58 -23.08 0.90 10.60
N CYS A 59 -21.73 0.95 10.60
CA CYS A 59 -20.89 0.05 11.39
C CYS A 59 -21.15 0.21 12.89
N ARG A 60 -21.24 1.45 13.40
CA ARG A 60 -21.52 1.71 14.82
C ARG A 60 -22.90 1.22 15.24
N GLN A 61 -23.93 1.44 14.42
CA GLN A 61 -25.30 0.93 14.69
C GLN A 61 -25.35 -0.60 14.68
N PHE A 62 -24.59 -1.24 13.81
CA PHE A 62 -24.50 -2.69 13.75
C PHE A 62 -23.79 -3.24 15.00
N LEU A 63 -22.63 -2.65 15.37
CA LEU A 63 -21.85 -3.06 16.55
C LEU A 63 -22.59 -2.79 17.87
N ALA A 64 -23.50 -1.82 17.92
CA ALA A 64 -24.38 -1.63 19.09
C ALA A 64 -25.26 -2.86 19.38
N LYS A 65 -25.62 -3.64 18.34
CA LYS A 65 -26.43 -4.85 18.44
C LYS A 65 -25.56 -6.11 18.50
N GLN A 66 -24.43 -6.14 17.80
CA GLN A 66 -23.50 -7.27 17.69
C GLN A 66 -22.08 -6.80 18.03
N LYS A 67 -21.82 -6.60 19.32
CA LYS A 67 -20.67 -5.87 19.89
C LYS A 67 -19.29 -6.33 19.37
N HIS A 68 -19.15 -7.60 19.03
CA HIS A 68 -17.83 -8.19 18.69
C HIS A 68 -17.79 -8.81 17.30
N HIS A 69 -18.59 -8.32 16.36
CA HIS A 69 -18.58 -8.87 14.99
C HIS A 69 -17.28 -8.48 14.27
N PRO A 70 -16.39 -9.43 13.90
CA PRO A 70 -15.03 -9.13 13.45
C PRO A 70 -14.99 -8.27 12.19
N GLU A 71 -15.85 -8.56 11.19
CA GLU A 71 -15.88 -7.77 9.96
C GLU A 71 -16.33 -6.32 10.20
N ALA A 72 -17.27 -6.10 11.11
CA ALA A 72 -17.72 -4.75 11.43
C ALA A 72 -16.65 -3.96 12.19
N MET A 73 -15.90 -4.62 13.09
CA MET A 73 -14.77 -4.01 13.79
C MET A 73 -13.64 -3.66 12.82
N MET A 74 -13.27 -4.57 11.93
CA MET A 74 -12.24 -4.34 10.92
C MET A 74 -12.64 -3.22 9.94
N LEU A 75 -13.88 -3.22 9.45
CA LEU A 75 -14.36 -2.18 8.54
C LEU A 75 -14.38 -0.81 9.22
N LEU A 76 -14.84 -0.73 10.47
CA LEU A 76 -14.82 0.53 11.23
C LEU A 76 -13.39 1.03 11.46
N ALA A 77 -12.46 0.12 11.74
CA ALA A 77 -11.04 0.45 11.85
C ALA A 77 -10.44 0.93 10.51
N GLU A 78 -10.81 0.30 9.40
CA GLU A 78 -10.38 0.72 8.06
C GLU A 78 -10.89 2.12 7.72
N ILE A 79 -12.14 2.44 8.05
CA ILE A 79 -12.69 3.81 7.93
C ILE A 79 -11.88 4.78 8.79
N GLY A 80 -11.56 4.43 10.04
CA GLY A 80 -10.70 5.22 10.91
C GLY A 80 -9.31 5.47 10.32
N MET A 81 -8.72 4.46 9.68
CA MET A 81 -7.45 4.57 8.97
C MET A 81 -7.53 5.56 7.79
N GLN A 82 -8.61 5.54 7.00
CA GLN A 82 -8.83 6.48 5.90
C GLN A 82 -9.00 7.92 6.41
N LEU A 83 -9.66 8.09 7.54
CA LEU A 83 -9.86 9.38 8.21
C LEU A 83 -8.65 9.81 9.06
N LYS A 84 -7.59 8.99 9.10
CA LYS A 84 -6.36 9.19 9.90
C LYS A 84 -6.62 9.22 11.43
N VAL A 85 -7.70 8.62 11.89
CA VAL A 85 -8.01 8.42 13.32
C VAL A 85 -7.42 7.09 13.78
N TYR A 86 -6.08 7.04 13.81
CA TYR A 86 -5.34 5.78 14.01
C TYR A 86 -5.51 5.17 15.40
N SER A 87 -5.72 5.99 16.45
CA SER A 87 -5.92 5.49 17.82
C SER A 87 -7.20 4.67 17.96
N ASP A 88 -8.30 5.11 17.34
CA ASP A 88 -9.56 4.36 17.37
C ASP A 88 -9.45 3.07 16.54
N ALA A 89 -8.75 3.13 15.41
CA ALA A 89 -8.48 1.96 14.60
C ALA A 89 -7.61 0.94 15.34
N GLU A 90 -6.58 1.39 16.08
CA GLU A 90 -5.75 0.54 16.93
C GLU A 90 -6.60 -0.20 17.96
N PHE A 91 -7.40 0.53 18.75
CA PHE A 91 -8.25 -0.05 19.81
C PHE A 91 -9.21 -1.13 19.27
N LEU A 92 -9.84 -0.85 18.11
CA LEU A 92 -10.76 -1.80 17.47
C LEU A 92 -10.04 -3.06 16.99
N LEU A 93 -8.85 -2.90 16.38
CA LEU A 93 -8.08 -4.02 15.83
C LEU A 93 -7.41 -4.84 16.92
N GLU A 94 -6.90 -4.21 17.98
CA GLU A 94 -6.40 -4.89 19.17
C GLU A 94 -7.47 -5.80 19.76
N SER A 95 -8.65 -5.25 20.06
CA SER A 95 -9.78 -6.02 20.54
C SER A 95 -10.21 -7.13 19.59
N CYS A 96 -10.15 -6.87 18.26
CA CYS A 96 -10.49 -7.89 17.26
C CYS A 96 -9.50 -9.05 17.26
N VAL A 97 -8.19 -8.79 17.38
CA VAL A 97 -7.15 -9.82 17.44
C VAL A 97 -7.21 -10.62 18.75
N GLU A 98 -7.53 -9.97 19.87
CA GLU A 98 -7.72 -10.66 21.16
C GLU A 98 -8.90 -11.63 21.11
N LEU A 99 -10.04 -11.20 20.56
CA LEU A 99 -11.25 -12.01 20.47
C LEU A 99 -11.19 -13.09 19.38
N TYR A 100 -10.45 -12.81 18.31
CA TYR A 100 -10.34 -13.66 17.12
C TYR A 100 -8.87 -13.87 16.73
N PRO A 101 -8.07 -14.59 17.54
CA PRO A 101 -6.62 -14.70 17.34
C PRO A 101 -6.21 -15.40 16.04
N ASP A 102 -7.11 -16.15 15.42
CA ASP A 102 -6.88 -16.83 14.14
C ASP A 102 -7.34 -15.99 12.92
N ASN A 103 -7.83 -14.77 13.16
CA ASN A 103 -8.22 -13.86 12.08
C ASN A 103 -6.98 -13.16 11.50
N GLU A 104 -6.38 -13.77 10.47
CA GLU A 104 -5.19 -13.25 9.79
C GLU A 104 -5.39 -11.84 9.20
N ARG A 105 -6.60 -11.51 8.75
CA ARG A 105 -6.91 -10.18 8.20
C ARG A 105 -6.89 -9.11 9.30
N ALA A 106 -7.48 -9.40 10.45
CA ALA A 106 -7.46 -8.51 11.60
C ALA A 106 -6.02 -8.29 12.10
N ALA A 107 -5.23 -9.35 12.21
CA ALA A 107 -3.84 -9.26 12.65
C ALA A 107 -2.97 -8.46 11.66
N LEU A 108 -3.19 -8.60 10.35
CA LEU A 108 -2.50 -7.78 9.35
C LEU A 108 -2.90 -6.30 9.45
N ALA A 109 -4.20 -6.03 9.60
CA ALA A 109 -4.70 -4.67 9.77
C ALA A 109 -4.16 -4.02 11.07
N TYR A 110 -4.09 -4.79 12.15
CA TYR A 110 -3.52 -4.34 13.43
C TYR A 110 -2.04 -3.99 13.29
N GLN A 111 -1.26 -4.86 12.65
CA GLN A 111 0.15 -4.57 12.38
C GLN A 111 0.34 -3.30 11.53
N ASN A 112 -0.54 -3.07 10.54
CA ASN A 112 -0.48 -1.88 9.71
C ASN A 112 -0.77 -0.60 10.51
N VAL A 113 -1.76 -0.60 11.39
CA VAL A 113 -2.07 0.58 12.22
C VAL A 113 -0.96 0.85 13.23
N LEU A 114 -0.39 -0.18 13.84
CA LEU A 114 0.77 -0.05 14.72
C LEU A 114 1.95 0.62 14.00
N SER A 115 2.23 0.21 12.76
CA SER A 115 3.27 0.82 11.93
C SER A 115 2.96 2.29 11.60
N LYS A 116 1.69 2.64 11.36
CA LYS A 116 1.27 4.04 11.13
C LYS A 116 1.43 4.92 12.38
N LEU A 117 1.27 4.35 13.55
CA LEU A 117 1.46 5.01 14.85
C LEU A 117 2.93 5.04 15.30
N GLY A 118 3.85 4.40 14.55
CA GLY A 118 5.26 4.30 14.92
C GLY A 118 5.51 3.28 16.07
N LYS A 119 4.50 2.45 16.42
CA LYS A 119 4.60 1.39 17.42
C LYS A 119 5.23 0.13 16.80
N PHE A 120 6.46 0.28 16.31
CA PHE A 120 7.16 -0.78 15.60
C PHE A 120 7.52 -1.99 16.46
N PRO A 121 7.91 -1.86 17.76
CA PRO A 121 8.15 -3.03 18.61
C PRO A 121 6.92 -3.94 18.72
N GLU A 122 5.73 -3.36 18.89
CA GLU A 122 4.47 -4.09 18.96
C GLU A 122 4.14 -4.74 17.62
N ALA A 123 4.37 -4.02 16.50
CA ALA A 123 4.19 -4.55 15.16
C ALA A 123 5.10 -5.77 14.89
N VAL A 124 6.36 -5.76 15.37
CA VAL A 124 7.28 -6.89 15.31
C VAL A 124 6.73 -8.09 16.10
N ASN A 125 6.23 -7.86 17.32
CA ASN A 125 5.67 -8.94 18.14
C ASN A 125 4.46 -9.60 17.48
N VAL A 126 3.52 -8.81 16.94
CA VAL A 126 2.35 -9.31 16.19
C VAL A 126 2.80 -10.11 14.97
N ALA A 127 3.77 -9.59 14.19
CA ALA A 127 4.27 -10.27 13.00
C ALA A 127 4.97 -11.60 13.33
N ARG A 128 5.79 -11.64 14.38
CA ARG A 128 6.48 -12.87 14.83
C ARG A 128 5.50 -13.93 15.32
N GLN A 129 4.46 -13.54 16.06
CA GLN A 129 3.40 -14.44 16.49
C GLN A 129 2.64 -15.03 15.30
N ARG A 130 2.34 -14.23 14.28
CA ARG A 130 1.71 -14.70 13.05
C ARG A 130 2.63 -15.63 12.26
N LEU A 131 3.90 -15.28 12.15
CA LEU A 131 4.89 -16.08 11.41
C LEU A 131 5.08 -17.47 12.03
N SER A 132 4.97 -17.61 13.36
CA SER A 132 5.03 -18.92 14.03
C SER A 132 3.88 -19.85 13.66
N ARG A 133 2.72 -19.30 13.24
CA ARG A 133 1.54 -20.06 12.77
C ARG A 133 1.58 -20.34 11.26
N SER A 134 2.16 -19.41 10.49
CA SER A 134 2.21 -19.49 9.02
C SER A 134 3.62 -19.13 8.53
N PRO A 135 4.61 -20.02 8.73
CA PRO A 135 6.03 -19.72 8.53
C PRO A 135 6.40 -19.44 7.06
N ASP A 136 5.61 -19.94 6.11
CA ASP A 136 5.87 -19.77 4.68
C ASP A 136 5.17 -18.58 4.05
N SER A 137 4.38 -17.82 4.83
CA SER A 137 3.66 -16.67 4.32
C SER A 137 4.60 -15.51 3.98
N PHE A 138 4.78 -15.23 2.69
CA PHE A 138 5.58 -14.10 2.22
C PHE A 138 5.00 -12.74 2.68
N VAL A 139 3.68 -12.64 2.83
CA VAL A 139 3.01 -11.42 3.30
C VAL A 139 3.40 -11.12 4.74
N ILE A 140 3.42 -12.15 5.61
CA ILE A 140 3.82 -11.98 7.01
C ILE A 140 5.31 -11.67 7.09
N LYS A 141 6.16 -12.38 6.32
CA LYS A 141 7.61 -12.12 6.24
C LYS A 141 7.90 -10.68 5.84
N THR A 142 7.27 -10.18 4.77
CA THR A 142 7.45 -8.79 4.32
C THR A 142 6.97 -7.77 5.35
N SER A 143 5.86 -8.03 6.02
CA SER A 143 5.35 -7.10 7.04
C SER A 143 6.20 -7.12 8.31
N LEU A 144 6.79 -8.28 8.68
CA LEU A 144 7.80 -8.37 9.74
C LEU A 144 9.04 -7.54 9.39
N ALA A 145 9.59 -7.74 8.19
CA ALA A 145 10.77 -7.02 7.73
C ALA A 145 10.53 -5.49 7.74
N HIS A 146 9.35 -5.05 7.32
CA HIS A 146 8.98 -3.62 7.40
C HIS A 146 8.98 -3.10 8.85
N ALA A 147 8.42 -3.85 9.80
CA ALA A 147 8.42 -3.47 11.20
C ALA A 147 9.84 -3.48 11.81
N LEU A 148 10.68 -4.45 11.40
CA LEU A 148 12.10 -4.53 11.80
C LEU A 148 12.91 -3.32 11.32
N VAL A 149 12.66 -2.82 10.11
CA VAL A 149 13.26 -1.55 9.65
C VAL A 149 12.87 -0.41 10.59
N GLY A 150 11.62 -0.36 11.03
CA GLY A 150 11.13 0.67 11.96
C GLY A 150 11.79 0.65 13.34
N VAL A 151 12.24 -0.53 13.83
CA VAL A 151 13.00 -0.66 15.08
C VAL A 151 14.52 -0.63 14.86
N GLY A 152 14.99 -0.43 13.63
CA GLY A 152 16.42 -0.36 13.31
C GLY A 152 17.13 -1.71 13.20
N GLN A 153 16.41 -2.84 13.21
CA GLN A 153 16.97 -4.19 13.01
C GLN A 153 17.14 -4.46 11.50
N LEU A 154 18.03 -3.69 10.88
CA LEU A 154 18.17 -3.64 9.42
C LEU A 154 18.70 -4.94 8.82
N ASP A 155 19.66 -5.60 9.47
CA ASP A 155 20.25 -6.84 8.94
C ASP A 155 19.19 -7.95 8.85
N GLU A 156 18.42 -8.19 9.93
CA GLU A 156 17.34 -9.18 9.92
C GLU A 156 16.27 -8.85 8.86
N ALA A 157 15.92 -7.57 8.73
CA ALA A 157 14.95 -7.13 7.72
C ALA A 157 15.44 -7.41 6.29
N ILE A 158 16.71 -7.10 5.99
CA ILE A 158 17.34 -7.32 4.69
C ILE A 158 17.37 -8.82 4.37
N ASP A 159 17.78 -9.67 5.32
CA ASP A 159 17.82 -11.13 5.14
C ASP A 159 16.41 -11.68 4.82
N ILE A 160 15.38 -11.21 5.52
CA ILE A 160 13.99 -11.62 5.25
C ILE A 160 13.56 -11.17 3.84
N TYR A 161 13.86 -9.93 3.43
CA TYR A 161 13.51 -9.47 2.08
C TYR A 161 14.22 -10.28 1.00
N HIS A 162 15.52 -10.61 1.18
CA HIS A 162 16.24 -11.47 0.25
C HIS A 162 15.59 -12.85 0.16
N GLY A 163 15.29 -13.50 1.27
CA GLY A 163 14.64 -14.82 1.27
C GLY A 163 13.25 -14.83 0.61
N VAL A 164 12.49 -13.71 0.72
CA VAL A 164 11.22 -13.56 0.00
C VAL A 164 11.45 -13.40 -1.51
N LEU A 165 12.45 -12.59 -1.91
CA LEU A 165 12.73 -12.29 -3.32
C LEU A 165 13.40 -13.45 -4.06
N GLU A 166 14.08 -14.36 -3.36
CA GLU A 166 14.56 -15.61 -3.94
C GLU A 166 13.42 -16.52 -4.39
N GLN A 167 12.32 -16.54 -3.64
CA GLN A 167 11.13 -17.33 -3.96
C GLN A 167 10.17 -16.62 -4.91
N THR A 168 10.06 -15.29 -4.80
CA THR A 168 9.13 -14.46 -5.58
C THR A 168 9.83 -13.20 -6.11
N PRO A 169 10.68 -13.34 -7.15
CA PRO A 169 11.49 -12.21 -7.65
C PRO A 169 10.68 -11.11 -8.35
N ASP A 170 9.47 -11.43 -8.79
CA ASP A 170 8.55 -10.55 -9.53
C ASP A 170 7.71 -9.62 -8.63
N ARG A 171 8.28 -9.19 -7.49
CA ARG A 171 7.61 -8.35 -6.49
C ARG A 171 8.25 -6.95 -6.38
N PRO A 172 7.90 -5.99 -7.26
CA PRO A 172 8.55 -4.67 -7.28
C PRO A 172 8.45 -3.93 -5.95
N LYS A 173 7.33 -4.05 -5.23
CA LYS A 173 7.17 -3.44 -3.89
C LYS A 173 8.17 -3.98 -2.86
N VAL A 174 8.48 -5.27 -2.92
CA VAL A 174 9.45 -5.88 -2.00
C VAL A 174 10.87 -5.42 -2.34
N TRP A 175 11.19 -5.29 -3.65
CA TRP A 175 12.46 -4.72 -4.09
C TRP A 175 12.65 -3.28 -3.60
N VAL A 176 11.61 -2.44 -3.66
CA VAL A 176 11.69 -1.07 -3.12
C VAL A 176 11.86 -1.08 -1.60
N SER A 177 11.16 -1.94 -0.88
CA SER A 177 11.31 -2.08 0.56
C SER A 177 12.71 -2.54 0.97
N LEU A 178 13.30 -3.50 0.24
CA LEU A 178 14.70 -3.90 0.39
C LEU A 178 15.65 -2.72 0.15
N GLY A 179 15.43 -1.97 -0.93
CA GLY A 179 16.21 -0.78 -1.24
C GLY A 179 16.16 0.27 -0.12
N HIS A 180 14.99 0.48 0.50
CA HIS A 180 14.87 1.38 1.65
C HIS A 180 15.64 0.87 2.88
N ALA A 181 15.61 -0.42 3.17
CA ALA A 181 16.36 -1.02 4.26
C ALA A 181 17.88 -0.91 4.03
N LEU A 182 18.35 -1.22 2.82
CA LEU A 182 19.76 -1.08 2.42
C LEU A 182 20.23 0.38 2.49
N LYS A 183 19.42 1.33 2.00
CA LYS A 183 19.71 2.77 2.10
C LYS A 183 19.79 3.23 3.56
N ALA A 184 18.89 2.76 4.43
CA ALA A 184 18.92 3.08 5.86
C ALA A 184 20.16 2.50 6.54
N LYS A 185 20.64 1.35 6.10
CA LYS A 185 21.91 0.74 6.57
C LYS A 185 23.15 1.49 6.06
N GLY A 186 23.04 2.26 4.98
CA GLY A 186 24.14 2.98 4.32
C GLY A 186 24.64 2.31 3.04
N ASP A 187 24.12 1.15 2.67
CA ASP A 187 24.50 0.37 1.49
C ASP A 187 23.83 0.94 0.23
N THR A 188 24.20 2.18 -0.14
CA THR A 188 23.53 2.93 -1.22
C THR A 188 23.65 2.25 -2.58
N ALA A 189 24.76 1.59 -2.88
CA ALA A 189 24.93 0.89 -4.17
C ALA A 189 23.95 -0.27 -4.32
N ASP A 190 23.78 -1.09 -3.27
CA ASP A 190 22.85 -2.20 -3.28
C ASP A 190 21.39 -1.71 -3.24
N ALA A 191 21.12 -0.59 -2.57
CA ALA A 191 19.81 0.05 -2.62
C ALA A 191 19.44 0.48 -4.04
N VAL A 192 20.36 1.10 -4.79
CA VAL A 192 20.16 1.46 -6.20
C VAL A 192 19.85 0.21 -7.04
N ASN A 193 20.64 -0.86 -6.89
CA ASN A 193 20.39 -2.13 -7.60
C ASN A 193 18.97 -2.69 -7.30
N ALA A 194 18.55 -2.64 -6.04
CA ALA A 194 17.21 -3.09 -5.65
C ALA A 194 16.10 -2.24 -6.32
N TYR A 195 16.25 -0.92 -6.36
CA TYR A 195 15.29 -0.03 -7.04
C TYR A 195 15.28 -0.26 -8.56
N GLU A 196 16.44 -0.48 -9.20
CA GLU A 196 16.54 -0.81 -10.63
C GLU A 196 15.83 -2.12 -10.96
N LYS A 197 15.95 -3.14 -10.10
CA LYS A 197 15.20 -4.39 -10.23
C LYS A 197 13.68 -4.15 -10.14
N ALA A 198 13.23 -3.31 -9.19
CA ALA A 198 11.82 -2.93 -9.10
C ALA A 198 11.29 -2.31 -10.39
N VAL A 199 12.04 -1.36 -10.99
CA VAL A 199 11.73 -0.76 -12.29
C VAL A 199 11.72 -1.82 -13.41
N GLY A 200 12.63 -2.79 -13.37
CA GLY A 200 12.71 -3.87 -14.35
C GLY A 200 11.46 -4.75 -14.37
N PHE A 201 10.88 -5.01 -13.19
CA PHE A 201 9.65 -5.82 -13.06
C PHE A 201 8.36 -5.02 -13.30
N ALA A 202 8.33 -3.73 -12.94
CA ALA A 202 7.15 -2.88 -13.13
C ALA A 202 7.57 -1.47 -13.59
N ARG A 203 7.44 -1.23 -14.90
CA ARG A 203 7.84 0.03 -15.54
C ARG A 203 6.94 1.21 -15.20
N ASP A 204 5.77 0.94 -14.67
CA ASP A 204 4.75 1.89 -14.23
C ASP A 204 4.79 2.16 -12.73
N TYR A 205 5.67 1.48 -11.97
CA TYR A 205 5.79 1.64 -10.53
C TYR A 205 6.62 2.88 -10.16
N GLY A 206 5.92 4.00 -9.96
CA GLY A 206 6.51 5.33 -9.79
C GLY A 206 7.40 5.46 -8.56
N ASP A 207 7.06 4.76 -7.47
CA ASP A 207 7.85 4.79 -6.22
C ASP A 207 9.29 4.29 -6.42
N ALA A 208 9.52 3.33 -7.31
CA ALA A 208 10.87 2.87 -7.63
C ALA A 208 11.72 3.96 -8.30
N TYR A 209 11.15 4.71 -9.25
CA TYR A 209 11.84 5.84 -9.89
C TYR A 209 12.08 6.98 -8.92
N TRP A 210 11.10 7.31 -8.09
CA TRP A 210 11.23 8.31 -7.05
C TRP A 210 12.32 7.93 -6.04
N SER A 211 12.40 6.66 -5.65
CA SER A 211 13.42 6.14 -4.75
C SER A 211 14.82 6.26 -5.34
N LEU A 212 15.00 5.97 -6.65
CA LEU A 212 16.26 6.21 -7.39
C LEU A 212 16.63 7.69 -7.40
N ALA A 213 15.69 8.59 -7.74
CA ALA A 213 15.91 10.02 -7.73
C ALA A 213 16.36 10.54 -6.35
N ASN A 214 15.77 10.00 -5.28
CA ASN A 214 16.07 10.36 -3.89
C ASN A 214 17.40 9.82 -3.36
N THR A 215 18.13 9.01 -4.11
CA THR A 215 19.52 8.66 -3.74
C THR A 215 20.47 9.83 -3.95
N LYS A 216 20.05 10.85 -4.74
CA LYS A 216 20.80 12.06 -5.12
C LYS A 216 22.07 11.81 -5.96
N THR A 217 22.59 10.60 -5.95
CA THR A 217 23.80 10.20 -6.70
C THR A 217 23.46 9.47 -8.00
N TYR A 218 22.25 8.97 -8.12
CA TYR A 218 21.80 8.24 -9.32
C TYR A 218 21.51 9.19 -10.47
N LYS A 219 22.00 8.86 -11.64
CA LYS A 219 21.71 9.58 -12.89
C LYS A 219 20.92 8.70 -13.83
N PHE A 220 19.74 9.16 -14.20
CA PHE A 220 18.91 8.46 -15.16
C PHE A 220 19.52 8.46 -16.57
N SER A 221 19.56 7.30 -17.20
CA SER A 221 19.93 7.20 -18.62
C SER A 221 18.83 7.78 -19.51
N ASP A 222 19.18 8.19 -20.74
CA ASP A 222 18.21 8.67 -21.74
C ASP A 222 17.10 7.63 -22.01
N LYS A 223 17.44 6.34 -21.97
CA LYS A 223 16.47 5.24 -22.10
C LYS A 223 15.44 5.25 -20.96
N MET A 224 15.88 5.45 -19.72
CA MET A 224 14.98 5.51 -18.56
C MET A 224 14.14 6.80 -18.59
N LEU A 225 14.72 7.93 -18.96
CA LEU A 225 13.98 9.19 -19.12
C LEU A 225 12.87 9.05 -20.16
N LYS A 226 13.17 8.41 -21.30
CA LYS A 226 12.15 8.12 -22.32
C LYS A 226 11.05 7.21 -21.78
N GLN A 227 11.42 6.13 -21.12
CA GLN A 227 10.46 5.19 -20.52
C GLN A 227 9.54 5.89 -19.48
N MET A 228 10.10 6.69 -18.59
CA MET A 228 9.32 7.48 -17.61
C MET A 228 8.40 8.49 -18.31
N THR A 229 8.86 9.13 -19.40
CA THR A 229 8.04 10.06 -20.19
C THR A 229 6.82 9.37 -20.82
N GLU A 230 7.00 8.17 -21.34
CA GLU A 230 5.91 7.33 -21.88
C GLU A 230 4.89 7.00 -20.76
N GLN A 231 5.37 6.63 -19.57
CA GLN A 231 4.49 6.33 -18.42
C GLN A 231 3.77 7.58 -17.89
N ALA A 232 4.44 8.73 -17.83
CA ALA A 232 3.81 9.98 -17.41
C ALA A 232 2.64 10.40 -18.30
N SER A 233 2.68 10.01 -19.57
CA SER A 233 1.63 10.26 -20.57
C SER A 233 0.53 9.18 -20.60
N ASN A 234 0.70 8.09 -19.85
CA ASN A 234 -0.26 6.99 -19.80
C ASN A 234 -1.40 7.32 -18.81
N ASP A 235 -2.63 7.36 -19.31
CA ASP A 235 -3.80 7.65 -18.45
C ASP A 235 -4.27 6.43 -17.63
N ALA A 236 -3.79 5.23 -17.94
CA ALA A 236 -4.10 4.02 -17.19
C ALA A 236 -3.26 3.83 -15.91
N ILE A 237 -2.17 4.60 -15.77
CA ILE A 237 -1.32 4.54 -14.56
C ILE A 237 -2.05 5.18 -13.36
N ASN A 238 -1.87 4.61 -12.18
CA ASN A 238 -2.46 5.22 -10.98
C ASN A 238 -1.85 6.58 -10.68
N LEU A 239 -2.61 7.43 -9.98
CA LEU A 239 -2.26 8.83 -9.77
C LEU A 239 -0.98 9.00 -8.93
N ASP A 240 -0.79 8.18 -7.89
CA ASP A 240 0.40 8.28 -7.03
C ASP A 240 1.67 7.90 -7.79
N ASP A 241 1.65 6.83 -8.59
CA ASP A 241 2.77 6.46 -9.45
C ASP A 241 3.06 7.56 -10.50
N LYS A 242 2.02 8.14 -11.10
CA LYS A 242 2.17 9.26 -12.05
C LYS A 242 2.84 10.48 -11.41
N ILE A 243 2.45 10.82 -10.18
CA ILE A 243 3.07 11.89 -9.39
C ILE A 243 4.56 11.60 -9.15
N HIS A 244 4.89 10.39 -8.69
CA HIS A 244 6.27 9.98 -8.42
C HIS A 244 7.13 10.01 -9.68
N ILE A 245 6.61 9.54 -10.84
CA ILE A 245 7.31 9.57 -12.12
C ILE A 245 7.55 11.02 -12.57
N CYS A 246 6.58 11.93 -12.40
CA CYS A 246 6.77 13.35 -12.73
C CYS A 246 7.91 13.97 -11.92
N PHE A 247 7.97 13.73 -10.61
CA PHE A 247 9.07 14.23 -9.79
C PHE A 247 10.42 13.59 -10.14
N ALA A 248 10.45 12.30 -10.46
CA ALA A 248 11.67 11.62 -10.90
C ALA A 248 12.16 12.17 -12.25
N LEU A 249 11.24 12.44 -13.20
CA LEU A 249 11.55 13.11 -14.46
C LEU A 249 12.09 14.53 -14.25
N GLY A 250 11.45 15.30 -13.37
CA GLY A 250 11.94 16.63 -13.01
C GLY A 250 13.40 16.57 -12.59
N LYS A 251 13.73 15.66 -11.65
CA LYS A 251 15.12 15.47 -11.18
C LYS A 251 16.04 14.98 -12.31
N GLY A 252 15.61 14.02 -13.11
CA GLY A 252 16.42 13.47 -14.20
C GLY A 252 16.75 14.51 -15.27
N PHE A 253 15.81 15.36 -15.65
CA PHE A 253 16.06 16.45 -16.61
C PHE A 253 16.89 17.58 -16.00
N GLU A 254 16.73 17.88 -14.71
CA GLU A 254 17.59 18.82 -13.98
C GLU A 254 19.05 18.37 -13.99
N ASP A 255 19.31 17.08 -13.70
CA ASP A 255 20.66 16.50 -13.72
C ASP A 255 21.33 16.55 -15.11
N ASN A 256 20.51 16.60 -16.15
CA ASN A 256 20.97 16.77 -17.55
C ASN A 256 20.91 18.22 -18.04
N ALA A 257 20.80 19.20 -17.14
CA ALA A 257 20.73 20.64 -17.45
C ALA A 257 19.59 21.03 -18.41
N GLN A 258 18.53 20.22 -18.52
CA GLN A 258 17.34 20.50 -19.32
C GLN A 258 16.26 21.16 -18.43
N TYR A 259 16.55 22.37 -17.94
CA TYR A 259 15.79 23.03 -16.88
C TYR A 259 14.33 23.32 -17.24
N ASP A 260 14.05 23.66 -18.50
CA ASP A 260 12.66 23.92 -18.94
C ASP A 260 11.79 22.65 -18.84
N LYS A 261 12.33 21.50 -19.22
CA LYS A 261 11.65 20.21 -19.07
C LYS A 261 11.53 19.82 -17.60
N ALA A 262 12.60 20.01 -16.83
CA ALA A 262 12.57 19.74 -15.40
C ALA A 262 11.46 20.52 -14.70
N PHE A 263 11.37 21.83 -14.98
CA PHE A 263 10.33 22.68 -14.42
C PHE A 263 8.92 22.24 -14.83
N ALA A 264 8.71 21.90 -16.10
CA ALA A 264 7.41 21.42 -16.60
C ALA A 264 6.95 20.15 -15.85
N TYR A 265 7.85 19.17 -15.62
CA TYR A 265 7.50 17.96 -14.88
C TYR A 265 7.29 18.19 -13.38
N TYR A 266 8.07 19.05 -12.75
CA TYR A 266 7.82 19.46 -11.37
C TYR A 266 6.46 20.16 -11.23
N GLN A 267 6.11 21.05 -12.17
CA GLN A 267 4.81 21.71 -12.18
C GLN A 267 3.66 20.70 -12.36
N GLN A 268 3.82 19.75 -13.29
CA GLN A 268 2.84 18.68 -13.49
C GLN A 268 2.66 17.81 -12.25
N GLY A 269 3.76 17.37 -11.64
CA GLY A 269 3.73 16.57 -10.40
C GLY A 269 3.05 17.32 -9.25
N ASN A 270 3.35 18.62 -9.09
CA ASN A 270 2.72 19.47 -8.08
C ASN A 270 1.22 19.65 -8.35
N ALA A 271 0.80 19.89 -9.60
CA ALA A 271 -0.61 20.02 -9.97
C ALA A 271 -1.39 18.73 -9.68
N LEU A 272 -0.84 17.56 -10.06
CA LEU A 272 -1.43 16.26 -9.74
C LEU A 272 -1.50 16.03 -8.23
N LYS A 273 -0.44 16.34 -7.49
CA LYS A 273 -0.45 16.22 -6.02
C LYS A 273 -1.45 17.15 -5.38
N GLY A 274 -1.53 18.39 -5.86
CA GLY A 274 -2.50 19.40 -5.40
C GLY A 274 -3.96 18.93 -5.58
N SER A 275 -4.27 18.22 -6.67
CA SER A 275 -5.62 17.69 -6.88
C SER A 275 -6.02 16.59 -5.88
N THR A 276 -5.05 15.99 -5.19
CA THR A 276 -5.30 14.98 -4.12
C THR A 276 -5.46 15.62 -2.74
N LEU A 277 -5.08 16.89 -2.59
CA LEU A 277 -5.13 17.61 -1.32
C LEU A 277 -6.45 18.37 -1.25
N GLN A 278 -7.34 17.98 -0.36
CA GLN A 278 -8.50 18.80 0.04
C GLN A 278 -8.01 19.86 1.03
N PHE A 279 -7.30 20.88 0.51
CA PHE A 279 -6.88 22.01 1.34
C PHE A 279 -8.00 23.05 1.36
N ASP A 280 -8.69 23.19 2.50
CA ASP A 280 -9.72 24.18 2.74
C ASP A 280 -9.11 25.30 3.61
N ILE A 281 -8.76 26.41 2.98
CA ILE A 281 -8.19 27.59 3.65
C ILE A 281 -9.13 28.09 4.76
N GLY A 282 -10.44 28.00 4.57
CA GLY A 282 -11.44 28.46 5.56
C GLY A 282 -11.45 27.67 6.87
N LYS A 283 -10.86 26.47 6.90
CA LYS A 283 -10.69 25.67 8.12
C LYS A 283 -9.39 25.95 8.88
N THR A 284 -8.47 26.67 8.27
CA THR A 284 -7.15 26.97 8.87
C THR A 284 -7.13 28.33 9.58
N GLU A 285 -8.12 29.18 9.34
CA GLU A 285 -8.25 30.56 9.93
C GLU A 285 -9.20 30.61 11.13
N GLN A 286 -9.69 29.43 11.63
CA GLN A 286 -10.46 29.32 12.88
C GLN A 286 -9.60 28.66 13.97
#